data_7b04a7a9e4261917fb69a4bc70ef8eab
#
_entry.id   7b04a7a9e4261917fb69a4bc70ef8eab
#
_cell.length_a   1.000
_cell.length_b   1.000
_cell.length_c   1.000
_cell.angle_alpha   90.00
_cell.angle_beta   90.00
_cell.angle_gamma   90.00
#
_symmetry.space_group_name_H-M   'P 1'
#
loop_
_entity.id
_entity.type
_entity.pdbx_description
1 polymer ?
#
loop_
_entity_poly.entity_id
_entity_poly.type
_entity_poly.pdbx_seq_one_letter_code
_entity_poly.pdbx_strand_id
1 'polypeptide(L)'
;MRDKTMATDILLPKIGFSMTEAQIAEWLAEDGAQVEEGQPLYLLEADKSANEVESPASGTLRIIAQPGETYEVGTVLGTIE
;
A
#
# COMPACT_ATOMS: atom_id res chain seq x y z
N MET A 1 -3.16 0.38 28.02
CA MET A 1 -3.24 0.19 27.28
C MET A 1 -3.28 0.24 26.32
N ARG A 2 -3.24 0.05 26.16
CA ARG A 2 -3.40 -0.14 25.16
C ARG A 2 -3.07 -0.13 24.20
N ASP A 3 -3.12 -0.45 23.80
CA ASP A 3 -2.88 -0.67 22.82
C ASP A 3 -2.83 -0.41 21.94
N LYS A 4 -2.87 -0.62 21.92
CA LYS A 4 -2.80 -0.62 20.96
C LYS A 4 -2.86 -0.44 19.81
N THR A 5 -2.62 -0.76 20.03
CA THR A 5 -2.18 -0.39 18.69
C THR A 5 -2.90 -1.12 17.58
N MET A 6 -3.69 -0.45 16.88
CA MET A 6 -4.51 -1.05 15.83
C MET A 6 -4.00 -0.60 14.47
N ALA A 7 -2.75 -0.96 14.16
CA ALA A 7 -2.20 -0.64 12.85
C ALA A 7 -2.89 -1.46 11.77
N THR A 8 -3.22 -0.83 10.66
CA THR A 8 -3.82 -1.50 9.53
C THR A 8 -2.73 -1.82 8.52
N ASP A 9 -2.58 -3.10 8.19
CA ASP A 9 -1.58 -3.51 7.21
C ASP A 9 -2.01 -3.14 5.80
N ILE A 10 -1.07 -2.62 5.02
CA ILE A 10 -1.30 -2.36 3.61
C ILE A 10 -0.75 -3.54 2.85
N LEU A 11 -1.65 -4.37 2.34
CA LEU A 11 -1.24 -5.58 1.63
C LEU A 11 -1.32 -5.37 0.13
N LEU A 12 -0.41 -6.00 -0.59
CA LEU A 12 -0.44 -5.92 -2.05
C LEU A 12 -1.70 -6.62 -2.56
N PRO A 13 -2.62 -5.88 -3.18
CA PRO A 13 -3.88 -6.48 -3.62
C PRO A 13 -3.72 -7.24 -4.92
N LYS A 14 -4.59 -8.21 -5.12
CA LYS A 14 -4.64 -8.94 -6.37
C LYS A 14 -5.62 -8.21 -7.28
N ILE A 15 -5.08 -7.43 -8.20
CA ILE A 15 -5.90 -6.64 -9.10
C ILE A 15 -6.28 -7.43 -10.33
N GLY A 16 -5.31 -8.17 -10.88
CA GLY A 16 -5.54 -8.96 -12.07
C GLY A 16 -5.87 -10.40 -11.75
N PHE A 17 -6.57 -11.05 -12.64
CA PHE A 17 -7.04 -12.42 -12.43
C PHE A 17 -5.88 -13.40 -12.21
N SER A 18 -4.82 -13.26 -12.98
CA SER A 18 -3.67 -14.15 -12.93
C SER A 18 -2.48 -13.52 -12.21
N MET A 19 -2.71 -12.40 -11.54
CA MET A 19 -1.61 -11.66 -10.92
C MET A 19 -1.09 -12.37 -9.70
N THR A 20 0.22 -12.58 -9.65
CA THR A 20 0.88 -13.16 -8.50
C THR A 20 1.82 -12.17 -7.84
N GLU A 21 2.27 -11.15 -8.58
CA GLU A 21 3.17 -10.15 -8.07
C GLU A 21 2.95 -8.85 -8.83
N ALA A 22 3.45 -7.76 -8.28
CA ALA A 22 3.34 -6.46 -8.91
C ALA A 22 4.44 -5.55 -8.38
N GLN A 23 4.62 -4.44 -9.06
CA GLN A 23 5.65 -3.47 -8.70
C GLN A 23 4.98 -2.19 -8.22
N ILE A 24 5.55 -1.61 -7.16
CA ILE A 24 5.09 -0.30 -6.72
C ILE A 24 5.81 0.74 -7.56
N ALA A 25 5.05 1.48 -8.37
CA ALA A 25 5.64 2.50 -9.23
C ALA A 25 6.05 3.71 -8.39
N GLU A 26 5.16 4.15 -7.52
CA GLU A 26 5.49 5.28 -6.65
C GLU A 26 4.48 5.37 -5.52
N TRP A 27 4.93 5.89 -4.37
CA TRP A 27 4.04 6.21 -3.27
C TRP A 27 3.52 7.63 -3.47
N LEU A 28 2.21 7.81 -3.28
CA LEU A 28 1.59 9.12 -3.45
C LEU A 28 1.55 9.92 -2.15
N ALA A 29 1.93 9.29 -1.05
CA ALA A 29 2.06 9.95 0.24
C ALA A 29 3.40 9.57 0.82
N GLU A 30 3.93 10.42 1.69
CA GLU A 30 5.25 10.20 2.27
C GLU A 30 5.16 9.40 3.56
N ASP A 31 6.27 8.74 3.90
CA ASP A 31 6.39 8.05 5.18
C ASP A 31 6.17 9.05 6.31
N GLY A 32 5.28 8.72 7.21
CA GLY A 32 4.93 9.60 8.31
C GLY A 32 3.81 10.57 8.01
N ALA A 33 3.29 10.59 6.79
CA ALA A 33 2.23 11.51 6.42
C ALA A 33 0.88 11.04 6.94
N GLN A 34 -0.01 12.00 7.16
CA GLN A 34 -1.40 11.69 7.51
C GLN A 34 -2.16 11.36 6.25
N VAL A 35 -2.85 10.23 6.27
CA VAL A 35 -3.66 9.80 5.13
C VAL A 35 -5.07 9.54 5.59
N GLU A 36 -6.00 9.58 4.64
CA GLU A 36 -7.42 9.32 4.92
C GLU A 36 -7.87 8.12 4.13
N GLU A 37 -8.82 7.40 4.69
CA GLU A 37 -9.41 6.25 4.01
C GLU A 37 -9.98 6.69 2.67
N GLY A 38 -9.67 5.95 1.61
CA GLY A 38 -10.11 6.28 0.27
C GLY A 38 -9.20 7.22 -0.50
N GLN A 39 -8.22 7.79 0.18
CA GLN A 39 -7.24 8.66 -0.48
C GLN A 39 -6.28 7.80 -1.31
N PRO A 40 -5.94 8.23 -2.55
CA PRO A 40 -4.96 7.48 -3.32
C PRO A 40 -3.64 7.39 -2.56
N LEU A 41 -3.15 6.19 -2.37
CA LEU A 41 -2.00 5.94 -1.51
C LEU A 41 -0.73 5.65 -2.31
N TYR A 42 -0.85 4.84 -3.35
CA TYR A 42 0.29 4.50 -4.19
C TYR A 42 -0.18 4.04 -5.56
N LEU A 43 0.77 4.03 -6.49
CA LEU A 43 0.55 3.51 -7.83
C LEU A 43 1.13 2.12 -7.91
N LEU A 44 0.30 1.18 -8.32
CA LEU A 44 0.68 -0.22 -8.45
C LEU A 44 0.78 -0.57 -9.93
N GLU A 45 1.95 -1.01 -10.35
CA GLU A 45 2.16 -1.44 -11.73
C GLU A 45 1.98 -2.94 -11.81
N ALA A 46 0.92 -3.35 -12.49
CA ALA A 46 0.63 -4.76 -12.66
C ALA A 46 0.31 -5.00 -14.11
N ASP A 47 0.95 -6.00 -14.68
CA ASP A 47 0.77 -6.37 -16.06
C ASP A 47 1.15 -5.19 -16.96
N LYS A 48 0.41 -4.53 -17.64
CA LYS A 48 0.80 -3.39 -18.47
C LYS A 48 0.06 -2.13 -18.09
N SER A 49 -0.46 -2.11 -16.89
CA SER A 49 -1.23 -0.96 -16.45
C SER A 49 -0.78 -0.49 -15.09
N ALA A 50 -0.99 0.79 -14.82
CA ALA A 50 -0.75 1.37 -13.52
C ALA A 50 -2.10 1.66 -12.88
N ASN A 51 -2.23 1.31 -11.61
CA ASN A 51 -3.48 1.45 -10.89
C ASN A 51 -3.24 2.19 -9.60
N GLU A 52 -4.11 3.14 -9.30
CA GLU A 52 -4.07 3.82 -8.01
C GLU A 52 -4.73 2.93 -6.98
N VAL A 53 -4.07 2.73 -5.85
CA VAL A 53 -4.63 1.96 -4.75
C VAL A 53 -4.92 2.92 -3.62
N GLU A 54 -6.13 2.84 -3.11
CA GLU A 54 -6.59 3.75 -2.06
C GLU A 54 -6.22 3.25 -0.69
N SER A 55 -6.11 4.19 0.25
CA SER A 55 -5.79 3.85 1.61
C SER A 55 -6.94 3.07 2.26
N PRO A 56 -6.65 1.97 2.96
CA PRO A 56 -7.70 1.19 3.62
C PRO A 56 -8.16 1.80 4.93
N ALA A 57 -7.48 2.82 5.41
CA ALA A 57 -7.81 3.42 6.71
C ALA A 57 -7.25 4.82 6.79
N SER A 58 -7.64 5.53 7.83
CA SER A 58 -7.10 6.86 8.11
C SER A 58 -6.08 6.75 9.23
N GLY A 59 -5.01 7.52 9.14
CA GLY A 59 -3.97 7.51 10.16
C GLY A 59 -2.63 7.94 9.61
N THR A 60 -1.58 7.53 10.29
CA THR A 60 -0.22 7.86 9.89
C THR A 60 0.37 6.74 9.05
N LEU A 61 0.85 7.09 7.87
CA LEU A 61 1.41 6.12 6.94
C LEU A 61 2.83 5.74 7.35
N ARG A 62 3.09 4.43 7.38
CA ARG A 62 4.44 3.89 7.56
C ARG A 62 4.77 3.06 6.35
N ILE A 63 5.77 3.47 5.59
CA ILE A 63 6.16 2.80 4.36
C ILE A 63 7.23 1.77 4.66
N ILE A 64 7.00 0.54 4.20
CA ILE A 64 7.98 -0.55 4.34
C ILE A 64 8.55 -0.88 2.97
N ALA A 65 7.71 -0.96 1.95
CA ALA A 65 8.12 -1.36 0.62
C ALA A 65 8.75 -0.19 -0.14
N GLN A 66 9.74 -0.49 -0.95
CA GLN A 66 10.44 0.51 -1.75
C GLN A 66 9.82 0.62 -3.13
N PRO A 67 9.68 1.82 -3.67
CA PRO A 67 9.22 1.96 -5.06
C PRO A 67 10.23 1.37 -6.02
N GLY A 68 9.72 0.83 -7.12
CA GLY A 68 10.57 0.24 -8.14
C GLY A 68 10.88 -1.23 -7.94
N GLU A 69 10.45 -1.82 -6.84
CA GLU A 69 10.69 -3.23 -6.57
C GLU A 69 9.41 -4.03 -6.72
N THR A 70 9.58 -5.32 -7.03
CA THR A 70 8.46 -6.22 -7.26
C THR A 70 8.17 -7.00 -5.98
N TYR A 71 6.89 -7.10 -5.63
CA TYR A 71 6.45 -7.81 -4.44
C TYR A 71 5.33 -8.77 -4.79
N GLU A 72 5.21 -9.83 -4.00
CA GLU A 72 4.15 -10.80 -4.21
C GLU A 72 2.85 -10.32 -3.59
N VAL A 73 1.74 -10.80 -4.17
CA VAL A 73 0.41 -10.50 -3.61
C VAL A 73 0.37 -10.96 -2.16
N GLY A 74 -0.15 -10.10 -1.31
CA GLY A 74 -0.22 -10.38 0.13
C GLY A 74 0.94 -9.85 0.93
N THR A 75 1.97 -9.31 0.26
CA THR A 75 3.10 -8.72 0.97
C THR A 75 2.66 -7.46 1.70
N VAL A 76 3.14 -7.29 2.93
CA VAL A 76 2.86 -6.08 3.68
C VAL A 76 3.72 -4.96 3.12
N LEU A 77 3.09 -3.97 2.51
CA LEU A 77 3.79 -2.86 1.87
C LEU A 77 4.04 -1.72 2.85
N GLY A 78 3.26 -1.66 3.91
CA GLY A 78 3.37 -0.63 4.91
C GLY A 78 2.23 -0.79 5.89
N THR A 79 2.09 0.18 6.78
CA THR A 79 1.01 0.18 7.76
C THR A 79 0.45 1.57 7.92
N ILE A 80 -0.77 1.65 8.43
CA ILE A 80 -1.39 2.92 8.80
C ILE A 80 -1.71 2.82 10.28
N GLU A 81 -1.12 3.72 11.04
CA GLU A 81 -1.24 3.71 12.50
C GLU A 81 -2.15 4.77 13.05
#